data_3f9a7e1f7a45b9233eb03c623284c726
#
_entry.id   3f9a7e1f7a45b9233eb03c623284c726
#
_cell.length_a   1.000
_cell.length_b   1.000
_cell.length_c   1.000
_cell.angle_alpha   90.00
_cell.angle_beta   90.00
_cell.angle_gamma   90.00
#
_symmetry.space_group_name_H-M   'P 1'
#
loop_
_entity.id
_entity.type
_entity.pdbx_description
1 polymer ?
#
loop_
_entity_poly.entity_id
_entity_poly.type
_entity_poly.pdbx_seq_one_letter_code
_entity_poly.pdbx_strand_id
1 'polypeptide(L)'
;MRFLLGMAWSLLFSVVFAVLAARYAPLRRVILPFVNFMESVPLVGFLTFTTVYFLNLYPHSVMGLECTAIFAVFTGQAWNMMLTLYQTLRIVPKELDEAARSFNYNPWQRFWRLEFIYSVPGLLWNAMVSQSAAWFALVASEAIPIGDRSVELPGVGSYIAEALAQQNVPAILYAIVALAANIVLLDQLVFRPLVRYTARFKYEDVTANRALGNPWFYNSLAFSHVGAALGRTLRALADLWLFKLPRLWYALGLHRLFRLAAKGNWLWRSLWYLGVVLACVWFGYRLWEYFPKQYFAMLPEWMLLTTARVAAAMLLSVAIFTPLGVWIGLNPRLVKIFQPIIQILAAIPPNIFYPLIAAFIAIYHQDLGWWAIPMIMLGTQWYVLFNVIAGVSAIPTQITEVSETFGLRRFRWWRYYMLPAIFPYIVTGIISAAGGAWNSAIAAEVIQWGSTTLSATGLGAFISVVTDAGKNPESALGCAAMCALVALCIIFVWQPLYRIAETKFKYD
;
A
#
# COMPACT_ATOMS: atom_id res chain seq x y z
N MET A 1 8.10 -17.69 0.55
CA MET A 1 7.35 -18.05 1.77
C MET A 1 7.06 -16.82 2.63
N ARG A 2 8.05 -15.98 3.00
CA ARG A 2 7.91 -14.74 3.81
C ARG A 2 6.81 -13.81 3.29
N PHE A 3 6.78 -13.55 1.98
CA PHE A 3 5.76 -12.73 1.34
C PHE A 3 4.33 -13.25 1.59
N LEU A 4 4.11 -14.55 1.40
CA LEU A 4 2.78 -15.15 1.60
C LEU A 4 2.34 -15.14 3.06
N LEU A 5 3.27 -15.34 4.00
CA LEU A 5 3.00 -15.24 5.44
C LEU A 5 2.66 -13.80 5.82
N GLY A 6 3.43 -12.81 5.37
CA GLY A 6 3.14 -11.39 5.61
C GLY A 6 1.78 -10.98 5.04
N MET A 7 1.44 -11.44 3.83
CA MET A 7 0.13 -11.21 3.21
C MET A 7 -1.01 -11.86 4.00
N ALA A 8 -0.81 -13.09 4.51
CA ALA A 8 -1.81 -13.76 5.34
C ALA A 8 -2.07 -13.00 6.64
N TRP A 9 -1.02 -12.52 7.30
CA TRP A 9 -1.14 -11.67 8.49
C TRP A 9 -1.82 -10.32 8.18
N SER A 10 -1.51 -9.70 7.03
CA SER A 10 -2.17 -8.46 6.58
C SER A 10 -3.67 -8.69 6.37
N LEU A 11 -4.05 -9.80 5.75
CA LEU A 11 -5.46 -10.16 5.55
C LEU A 11 -6.17 -10.40 6.89
N LEU A 12 -5.57 -11.16 7.79
CA LEU A 12 -6.13 -11.42 9.12
C LEU A 12 -6.34 -10.12 9.91
N PHE A 13 -5.32 -9.27 9.95
CA PHE A 13 -5.39 -7.94 10.55
C PHE A 13 -6.53 -7.11 9.94
N SER A 14 -6.60 -7.05 8.62
CA SER A 14 -7.60 -6.29 7.89
C SER A 14 -9.01 -6.74 8.22
N VAL A 15 -9.26 -8.06 8.26
CA VAL A 15 -10.59 -8.60 8.60
C VAL A 15 -10.96 -8.23 10.02
N VAL A 16 -10.08 -8.43 10.99
CA VAL A 16 -10.36 -8.15 12.39
C VAL A 16 -10.63 -6.67 12.63
N PHE A 17 -9.70 -5.81 12.22
CA PHE A 17 -9.77 -4.38 12.53
C PHE A 17 -10.81 -3.62 11.69
N ALA A 18 -11.04 -4.01 10.43
CA ALA A 18 -12.10 -3.42 9.62
C ALA A 18 -13.49 -3.72 10.18
N VAL A 19 -13.74 -4.97 10.61
CA VAL A 19 -15.00 -5.35 11.23
C VAL A 19 -15.20 -4.62 12.56
N LEU A 20 -14.19 -4.53 13.41
CA LEU A 20 -14.24 -3.78 14.66
C LEU A 20 -14.56 -2.30 14.40
N ALA A 21 -13.89 -1.67 13.45
CA ALA A 21 -14.14 -0.28 13.09
C ALA A 21 -15.53 -0.06 12.46
N ALA A 22 -16.00 -1.02 11.63
CA ALA A 22 -17.31 -0.92 10.99
C ALA A 22 -18.47 -1.08 11.97
N ARG A 23 -18.32 -1.99 12.97
CA ARG A 23 -19.39 -2.35 13.91
C ARG A 23 -19.44 -1.48 15.16
N TYR A 24 -18.28 -0.98 15.62
CA TYR A 24 -18.17 -0.29 16.92
C TYR A 24 -17.66 1.14 16.74
N ALA A 25 -18.56 2.13 16.89
CA ALA A 25 -18.23 3.55 16.73
C ALA A 25 -17.10 4.05 17.66
N PRO A 26 -16.95 3.60 18.92
CA PRO A 26 -15.82 3.98 19.75
C PRO A 26 -14.48 3.47 19.21
N LEU A 27 -14.42 2.21 18.79
CA LEU A 27 -13.21 1.61 18.22
C LEU A 27 -12.82 2.24 16.89
N ARG A 28 -13.81 2.55 16.04
CA ARG A 28 -13.58 3.27 14.77
C ARG A 28 -12.81 4.56 14.97
N ARG A 29 -13.12 5.34 16.00
CA ARG A 29 -12.48 6.63 16.30
C ARG A 29 -11.01 6.52 16.69
N VAL A 30 -10.59 5.32 17.08
CA VAL A 30 -9.19 5.01 17.44
C VAL A 30 -8.50 4.32 16.28
N ILE A 31 -9.14 3.27 15.73
CA ILE A 31 -8.54 2.42 14.70
C ILE A 31 -8.26 3.22 13.41
N LEU A 32 -9.22 4.03 12.92
CA LEU A 32 -9.02 4.75 11.66
C LEU A 32 -7.89 5.79 11.73
N PRO A 33 -7.82 6.68 12.74
CA PRO A 33 -6.68 7.60 12.85
C PRO A 33 -5.34 6.86 13.00
N PHE A 34 -5.33 5.76 13.78
CA PHE A 34 -4.12 4.95 13.95
C PHE A 34 -3.67 4.32 12.63
N VAL A 35 -4.58 3.70 11.89
CA VAL A 35 -4.25 3.06 10.60
C VAL A 35 -3.80 4.09 9.56
N ASN A 36 -4.49 5.24 9.45
CA ASN A 36 -4.10 6.33 8.56
C ASN A 36 -2.71 6.91 8.93
N PHE A 37 -2.41 6.99 10.22
CA PHE A 37 -1.09 7.41 10.69
C PHE A 37 -0.03 6.37 10.29
N MET A 38 -0.27 5.10 10.60
CA MET A 38 0.67 4.01 10.30
C MET A 38 0.91 3.80 8.80
N GLU A 39 -0.09 4.05 7.96
CA GLU A 39 0.05 4.07 6.50
C GLU A 39 1.03 5.15 6.04
N SER A 40 1.07 6.26 6.77
CA SER A 40 1.92 7.42 6.45
C SER A 40 3.35 7.28 6.99
N VAL A 41 3.59 6.39 7.95
CA VAL A 41 4.91 6.18 8.55
C VAL A 41 5.83 5.47 7.55
N PRO A 42 7.01 6.05 7.24
CA PRO A 42 7.94 5.41 6.30
C PRO A 42 8.48 4.11 6.87
N LEU A 43 8.30 3.02 6.15
CA LEU A 43 8.71 1.67 6.55
C LEU A 43 10.20 1.61 6.88
N VAL A 44 11.06 2.13 5.99
CA VAL A 44 12.51 2.05 6.12
C VAL A 44 12.98 2.68 7.43
N GLY A 45 12.33 3.79 7.83
CA GLY A 45 12.71 4.51 9.05
C GLY A 45 12.51 3.72 10.35
N PHE A 46 11.54 2.81 10.42
CA PHE A 46 11.33 2.00 11.63
C PHE A 46 11.79 0.54 11.51
N LEU A 47 12.27 0.14 10.33
CA LEU A 47 12.68 -1.23 10.07
C LEU A 47 13.80 -1.67 11.01
N THR A 48 14.78 -0.82 11.27
CA THR A 48 15.90 -1.10 12.19
C THR A 48 15.41 -1.30 13.62
N PHE A 49 14.52 -0.46 14.12
CA PHE A 49 13.94 -0.63 15.47
C PHE A 49 13.19 -1.96 15.58
N THR A 50 12.43 -2.31 14.55
CA THR A 50 11.71 -3.58 14.48
C THR A 50 12.66 -4.77 14.47
N THR A 51 13.75 -4.65 13.73
CA THR A 51 14.79 -5.70 13.67
C THR A 51 15.44 -5.90 15.01
N VAL A 52 15.87 -4.83 15.68
CA VAL A 52 16.46 -4.91 17.02
C VAL A 52 15.46 -5.52 18.02
N TYR A 53 14.19 -5.15 17.93
CA TYR A 53 13.13 -5.71 18.78
C TYR A 53 13.02 -7.24 18.61
N PHE A 54 12.89 -7.73 17.37
CA PHE A 54 12.74 -9.16 17.11
C PHE A 54 14.03 -9.94 17.37
N LEU A 55 15.20 -9.35 17.15
CA LEU A 55 16.49 -9.99 17.51
C LEU A 55 16.63 -10.16 19.03
N ASN A 56 16.18 -9.18 19.80
CA ASN A 56 16.15 -9.28 21.26
C ASN A 56 15.11 -10.29 21.76
N LEU A 57 14.01 -10.47 21.04
CA LEU A 57 12.97 -11.45 21.37
C LEU A 57 13.44 -12.89 21.07
N TYR A 58 14.26 -13.07 20.03
CA TYR A 58 14.81 -14.36 19.60
C TYR A 58 16.35 -14.31 19.52
N PRO A 59 17.06 -14.18 20.67
CA PRO A 59 18.51 -14.07 20.69
C PRO A 59 19.15 -15.34 20.11
N HIS A 60 20.21 -15.14 19.31
CA HIS A 60 20.97 -16.22 18.66
C HIS A 60 20.20 -17.07 17.66
N SER A 61 19.07 -16.58 17.14
CA SER A 61 18.21 -17.29 16.18
C SER A 61 17.94 -16.46 14.92
N VAL A 62 17.94 -17.11 13.77
CA VAL A 62 17.51 -16.53 12.50
C VAL A 62 16.02 -16.13 12.53
N MET A 63 15.24 -16.67 13.48
CA MET A 63 13.82 -16.40 13.64
C MET A 63 13.52 -14.91 13.84
N GLY A 64 14.37 -14.17 14.54
CA GLY A 64 14.20 -12.73 14.72
C GLY A 64 14.18 -11.97 13.38
N LEU A 65 15.09 -12.33 12.48
CA LEU A 65 15.15 -11.74 11.14
C LEU A 65 13.97 -12.16 10.26
N GLU A 66 13.59 -13.43 10.32
CA GLU A 66 12.41 -13.93 9.61
C GLU A 66 11.13 -13.19 10.05
N CYS A 67 10.98 -12.98 11.37
CA CYS A 67 9.87 -12.18 11.91
C CYS A 67 9.92 -10.73 11.43
N THR A 68 11.11 -10.11 11.36
CA THR A 68 11.28 -8.76 10.82
C THR A 68 10.83 -8.68 9.36
N ALA A 69 11.28 -9.63 8.53
CA ALA A 69 10.91 -9.64 7.11
C ALA A 69 9.41 -9.87 6.90
N ILE A 70 8.80 -10.78 7.64
CA ILE A 70 7.36 -11.03 7.60
C ILE A 70 6.58 -9.80 8.08
N PHE A 71 7.05 -9.14 9.15
CA PHE A 71 6.42 -7.93 9.69
C PHE A 71 6.57 -6.74 8.72
N ALA A 72 7.71 -6.61 8.04
CA ALA A 72 7.91 -5.59 7.02
C ALA A 72 6.91 -5.75 5.86
N VAL A 73 6.74 -6.97 5.33
CA VAL A 73 5.72 -7.28 4.31
C VAL A 73 4.32 -6.99 4.82
N PHE A 74 4.02 -7.39 6.06
CA PHE A 74 2.74 -7.11 6.71
C PHE A 74 2.43 -5.61 6.73
N THR A 75 3.34 -4.78 7.19
CA THR A 75 3.13 -3.32 7.27
C THR A 75 2.99 -2.67 5.90
N GLY A 76 3.64 -3.21 4.86
CA GLY A 76 3.50 -2.72 3.48
C GLY A 76 2.10 -2.90 2.87
N GLN A 77 1.25 -3.76 3.45
CA GLN A 77 -0.07 -4.08 2.89
C GLN A 77 -1.23 -3.86 3.86
N ALA A 78 -1.03 -4.10 5.16
CA ALA A 78 -2.11 -4.23 6.14
C ALA A 78 -3.02 -2.99 6.23
N TRP A 79 -2.42 -1.79 6.18
CA TRP A 79 -3.14 -0.53 6.34
C TRP A 79 -4.13 -0.28 5.21
N ASN A 80 -3.67 -0.36 3.98
CA ASN A 80 -4.47 -0.19 2.77
C ASN A 80 -5.57 -1.25 2.64
N MET A 81 -5.25 -2.51 2.90
CA MET A 81 -6.22 -3.61 2.88
C MET A 81 -7.31 -3.42 3.93
N MET A 82 -6.95 -3.00 5.14
CA MET A 82 -7.89 -2.71 6.23
C MET A 82 -8.83 -1.56 5.87
N LEU A 83 -8.30 -0.45 5.35
CA LEU A 83 -9.11 0.71 4.96
C LEU A 83 -10.07 0.38 3.83
N THR A 84 -9.61 -0.36 2.81
CA THR A 84 -10.46 -0.81 1.71
C THR A 84 -11.59 -1.71 2.20
N LEU A 85 -11.27 -2.69 3.05
CA LEU A 85 -12.29 -3.58 3.61
C LEU A 85 -13.28 -2.79 4.49
N TYR A 86 -12.81 -1.87 5.32
CA TYR A 86 -13.69 -1.00 6.12
C TYR A 86 -14.64 -0.19 5.22
N GLN A 87 -14.13 0.42 4.15
CA GLN A 87 -14.93 1.22 3.23
C GLN A 87 -16.00 0.37 2.55
N THR A 88 -15.63 -0.79 2.01
CA THR A 88 -16.57 -1.69 1.32
C THR A 88 -17.63 -2.25 2.26
N LEU A 89 -17.31 -2.55 3.52
CA LEU A 89 -18.29 -2.97 4.52
C LEU A 89 -19.36 -1.88 4.81
N ARG A 90 -19.04 -0.60 4.56
CA ARG A 90 -19.93 0.53 4.79
C ARG A 90 -20.88 0.83 3.64
N ILE A 91 -20.55 0.39 2.44
CA ILE A 91 -21.30 0.66 1.22
C ILE A 91 -22.09 -0.55 0.68
N VAL A 92 -22.21 -1.62 1.46
CA VAL A 92 -23.05 -2.78 1.09
C VAL A 92 -24.47 -2.30 0.83
N PRO A 93 -25.08 -2.61 -0.34
CA PRO A 93 -26.43 -2.19 -0.70
C PRO A 93 -27.47 -2.66 0.33
N LYS A 94 -28.44 -1.78 0.62
CA LYS A 94 -29.48 -2.07 1.63
C LYS A 94 -30.36 -3.27 1.23
N GLU A 95 -30.62 -3.41 -0.06
CA GLU A 95 -31.40 -4.49 -0.65
C GLU A 95 -30.80 -5.85 -0.35
N LEU A 96 -29.46 -5.97 -0.43
CA LEU A 96 -28.75 -7.19 -0.08
C LEU A 96 -28.78 -7.46 1.44
N ASP A 97 -28.75 -6.39 2.25
CA ASP A 97 -28.88 -6.51 3.70
C ASP A 97 -30.27 -6.99 4.13
N GLU A 98 -31.32 -6.46 3.49
CA GLU A 98 -32.71 -6.87 3.71
C GLU A 98 -32.95 -8.33 3.27
N ALA A 99 -32.40 -8.73 2.13
CA ALA A 99 -32.43 -10.11 1.68
C ALA A 99 -31.75 -11.06 2.69
N ALA A 100 -30.58 -10.70 3.22
CA ALA A 100 -29.91 -11.49 4.23
C ALA A 100 -30.71 -11.62 5.54
N ARG A 101 -31.44 -10.59 5.92
CA ARG A 101 -32.38 -10.62 7.08
C ARG A 101 -33.56 -11.51 6.80
N SER A 102 -34.13 -11.48 5.60
CA SER A 102 -35.25 -12.36 5.19
C SER A 102 -34.85 -13.85 5.26
N PHE A 103 -33.57 -14.16 4.99
CA PHE A 103 -33.01 -15.50 5.18
C PHE A 103 -32.65 -15.83 6.64
N ASN A 104 -32.97 -14.98 7.62
CA ASN A 104 -32.64 -15.10 9.03
C ASN A 104 -31.16 -15.34 9.31
N TYR A 105 -30.27 -14.71 8.53
CA TYR A 105 -28.82 -14.80 8.79
C TYR A 105 -28.48 -14.12 10.10
N ASN A 106 -27.75 -14.84 10.96
CA ASN A 106 -27.16 -14.22 12.14
C ASN A 106 -26.02 -13.26 11.74
N PRO A 107 -25.56 -12.34 12.63
CA PRO A 107 -24.54 -11.36 12.30
C PRO A 107 -23.23 -11.94 11.76
N TRP A 108 -22.85 -13.13 12.17
CA TRP A 108 -21.69 -13.86 11.69
C TRP A 108 -21.87 -14.39 10.28
N GLN A 109 -23.01 -15.04 10.01
CA GLN A 109 -23.37 -15.55 8.69
C GLN A 109 -23.52 -14.40 7.68
N ARG A 110 -24.17 -13.29 8.11
CA ARG A 110 -24.31 -12.09 7.31
C ARG A 110 -22.95 -11.54 6.92
N PHE A 111 -21.99 -11.43 7.86
CA PHE A 111 -20.65 -11.00 7.57
C PHE A 111 -19.98 -11.90 6.52
N TRP A 112 -19.89 -13.22 6.76
CA TRP A 112 -19.13 -14.10 5.88
C TRP A 112 -19.80 -14.43 4.54
N ARG A 113 -21.14 -14.49 4.48
CA ARG A 113 -21.90 -14.84 3.27
C ARG A 113 -22.30 -13.65 2.41
N LEU A 114 -22.34 -12.45 2.98
CA LEU A 114 -22.74 -11.26 2.26
C LEU A 114 -21.63 -10.22 2.27
N GLU A 115 -21.35 -9.64 3.42
CA GLU A 115 -20.49 -8.45 3.51
C GLU A 115 -19.05 -8.71 3.08
N PHE A 116 -18.47 -9.81 3.54
CA PHE A 116 -17.11 -10.21 3.16
C PHE A 116 -17.02 -10.57 1.68
N ILE A 117 -17.98 -11.38 1.18
CA ILE A 117 -18.01 -11.77 -0.24
C ILE A 117 -18.14 -10.55 -1.14
N TYR A 118 -19.02 -9.59 -0.78
CA TYR A 118 -19.16 -8.31 -1.47
C TYR A 118 -17.85 -7.51 -1.48
N SER A 119 -17.08 -7.58 -0.40
CA SER A 119 -15.82 -6.83 -0.23
C SER A 119 -14.61 -7.49 -0.88
N VAL A 120 -14.65 -8.80 -1.15
CA VAL A 120 -13.47 -9.56 -1.65
C VAL A 120 -12.90 -9.00 -2.97
N PRO A 121 -13.70 -8.60 -3.98
CA PRO A 121 -13.14 -8.04 -5.21
C PRO A 121 -12.29 -6.78 -4.96
N GLY A 122 -12.78 -5.86 -4.13
CA GLY A 122 -12.04 -4.64 -3.75
C GLY A 122 -10.81 -4.95 -2.90
N LEU A 123 -10.91 -5.88 -1.97
CA LEU A 123 -9.81 -6.32 -1.12
C LEU A 123 -8.68 -6.99 -1.93
N LEU A 124 -9.01 -7.86 -2.88
CA LEU A 124 -8.03 -8.46 -3.79
C LEU A 124 -7.36 -7.42 -4.67
N TRP A 125 -8.15 -6.50 -5.23
CA TRP A 125 -7.61 -5.41 -6.01
C TRP A 125 -6.59 -4.60 -5.22
N ASN A 126 -6.93 -4.23 -3.99
CA ASN A 126 -6.03 -3.50 -3.12
C ASN A 126 -4.78 -4.32 -2.75
N ALA A 127 -4.92 -5.62 -2.46
CA ALA A 127 -3.80 -6.51 -2.21
C ALA A 127 -2.83 -6.55 -3.40
N MET A 128 -3.34 -6.54 -4.65
CA MET A 128 -2.53 -6.50 -5.87
C MET A 128 -1.79 -5.15 -6.02
N VAL A 129 -2.46 -4.05 -5.74
CA VAL A 129 -1.84 -2.71 -5.80
C VAL A 129 -0.77 -2.54 -4.73
N SER A 130 -0.99 -3.08 -3.53
CA SER A 130 -0.06 -2.99 -2.40
C SER A 130 1.15 -3.94 -2.52
N GLN A 131 1.22 -4.81 -3.53
CA GLN A 131 2.36 -5.72 -3.72
C GLN A 131 3.70 -4.99 -3.84
N SER A 132 3.73 -3.88 -4.57
CA SER A 132 4.97 -3.12 -4.76
C SER A 132 5.60 -2.69 -3.43
N ALA A 133 4.76 -2.15 -2.51
CA ALA A 133 5.22 -1.79 -1.17
C ALA A 133 5.67 -3.00 -0.35
N ALA A 134 4.99 -4.14 -0.48
CA ALA A 134 5.35 -5.37 0.22
C ALA A 134 6.65 -5.99 -0.30
N TRP A 135 6.87 -6.00 -1.62
CA TRP A 135 8.14 -6.44 -2.20
C TRP A 135 9.28 -5.48 -1.88
N PHE A 136 9.00 -4.15 -1.90
CA PHE A 136 9.97 -3.14 -1.43
C PHE A 136 10.40 -3.43 0.00
N ALA A 137 9.43 -3.67 0.89
CA ALA A 137 9.66 -3.99 2.29
C ALA A 137 10.47 -5.27 2.48
N LEU A 138 10.15 -6.32 1.71
CA LEU A 138 10.84 -7.59 1.75
C LEU A 138 12.30 -7.44 1.33
N VAL A 139 12.56 -6.83 0.17
CA VAL A 139 13.92 -6.61 -0.34
C VAL A 139 14.75 -5.77 0.65
N ALA A 140 14.16 -4.70 1.22
CA ALA A 140 14.83 -3.88 2.21
C ALA A 140 15.10 -4.61 3.53
N SER A 141 14.26 -5.58 3.91
CA SER A 141 14.40 -6.33 5.16
C SER A 141 15.33 -7.54 5.07
N GLU A 142 15.74 -7.94 3.88
CA GLU A 142 16.66 -9.08 3.68
C GLU A 142 18.13 -8.71 3.83
N ALA A 143 18.50 -7.42 3.74
CA ALA A 143 19.84 -6.90 3.99
C ALA A 143 19.71 -5.62 4.82
N ILE A 144 19.82 -5.73 6.14
CA ILE A 144 19.70 -4.61 7.07
C ILE A 144 21.05 -4.34 7.71
N PRO A 145 21.63 -3.16 7.51
CA PRO A 145 22.81 -2.73 8.28
C PRO A 145 22.38 -2.44 9.72
N ILE A 146 23.11 -2.99 10.69
CA ILE A 146 22.92 -2.71 12.13
C ILE A 146 24.29 -2.36 12.71
N GLY A 147 24.60 -1.07 12.74
CA GLY A 147 25.93 -0.59 13.12
C GLY A 147 27.02 -1.14 12.17
N ASP A 148 28.07 -1.71 12.72
CA ASP A 148 29.21 -2.26 11.94
C ASP A 148 28.94 -3.66 11.34
N ARG A 149 27.76 -4.22 11.49
CA ARG A 149 27.39 -5.56 10.98
C ARG A 149 26.20 -5.47 10.02
N SER A 150 26.35 -6.06 8.85
CA SER A 150 25.21 -6.38 8.00
C SER A 150 24.58 -7.69 8.49
N VAL A 151 23.30 -7.67 8.77
CA VAL A 151 22.55 -8.87 9.11
C VAL A 151 21.74 -9.27 7.89
N GLU A 152 22.06 -10.43 7.34
CA GLU A 152 21.54 -10.86 6.04
C GLU A 152 20.66 -12.10 6.18
N LEU A 153 19.53 -12.06 5.48
CA LEU A 153 18.69 -13.23 5.26
C LEU A 153 18.88 -13.71 3.83
N PRO A 154 18.98 -15.02 3.57
CA PRO A 154 19.04 -15.53 2.22
C PRO A 154 17.82 -15.07 1.40
N GLY A 155 18.05 -14.25 0.38
CA GLY A 155 16.98 -13.69 -0.44
C GLY A 155 17.50 -12.82 -1.58
N VAL A 156 16.55 -12.23 -2.34
CA VAL A 156 16.91 -11.34 -3.46
C VAL A 156 17.52 -10.05 -2.95
N GLY A 157 17.08 -9.56 -1.77
CA GLY A 157 17.59 -8.34 -1.17
C GLY A 157 19.06 -8.46 -0.78
N SER A 158 19.45 -9.53 -0.07
CA SER A 158 20.85 -9.77 0.31
C SER A 158 21.73 -10.04 -0.91
N TYR A 159 21.22 -10.75 -1.94
CA TYR A 159 21.93 -10.93 -3.18
C TYR A 159 22.22 -9.60 -3.89
N ILE A 160 21.25 -8.67 -3.88
CA ILE A 160 21.43 -7.32 -4.45
C ILE A 160 22.47 -6.54 -3.63
N ALA A 161 22.43 -6.62 -2.31
CA ALA A 161 23.39 -5.92 -1.44
C ALA A 161 24.82 -6.39 -1.71
N GLU A 162 25.04 -7.69 -1.82
CA GLU A 162 26.33 -8.28 -2.17
C GLU A 162 26.78 -7.88 -3.59
N ALA A 163 25.89 -7.94 -4.56
CA ALA A 163 26.19 -7.53 -5.94
C ALA A 163 26.56 -6.02 -6.04
N LEU A 164 25.93 -5.17 -5.20
CA LEU A 164 26.27 -3.76 -5.06
C LEU A 164 27.66 -3.57 -4.45
N ALA A 165 27.98 -4.30 -3.39
CA ALA A 165 29.29 -4.24 -2.75
C ALA A 165 30.41 -4.64 -3.72
N GLN A 166 30.16 -5.63 -4.58
CA GLN A 166 31.07 -6.09 -5.62
C GLN A 166 31.02 -5.28 -6.92
N GLN A 167 30.15 -4.27 -7.03
CA GLN A 167 29.92 -3.47 -8.26
C GLN A 167 29.60 -4.36 -9.49
N ASN A 168 28.94 -5.48 -9.29
CA ASN A 168 28.66 -6.48 -10.30
C ASN A 168 27.30 -6.22 -10.99
N VAL A 169 27.29 -5.41 -12.06
CA VAL A 169 26.09 -5.05 -12.81
C VAL A 169 25.34 -6.27 -13.38
N PRO A 170 26.02 -7.29 -13.98
CA PRO A 170 25.34 -8.51 -14.41
C PRO A 170 24.58 -9.24 -13.30
N ALA A 171 25.17 -9.34 -12.09
CA ALA A 171 24.50 -9.95 -10.94
C ALA A 171 23.26 -9.19 -10.53
N ILE A 172 23.28 -7.83 -10.55
CA ILE A 172 22.12 -6.98 -10.30
C ILE A 172 21.02 -7.26 -11.33
N LEU A 173 21.36 -7.38 -12.62
CA LEU A 173 20.37 -7.71 -13.67
C LEU A 173 19.74 -9.09 -13.45
N TYR A 174 20.52 -10.10 -13.05
CA TYR A 174 19.95 -11.41 -12.70
C TYR A 174 18.98 -11.33 -11.53
N ALA A 175 19.28 -10.53 -10.49
CA ALA A 175 18.37 -10.31 -9.37
C ALA A 175 17.06 -9.66 -9.80
N ILE A 176 17.12 -8.64 -10.68
CA ILE A 176 15.94 -7.96 -11.22
C ILE A 176 15.07 -8.96 -11.99
N VAL A 177 15.67 -9.77 -12.87
CA VAL A 177 14.94 -10.77 -13.65
C VAL A 177 14.32 -11.84 -12.74
N ALA A 178 15.07 -12.32 -11.73
CA ALA A 178 14.60 -13.32 -10.79
C ALA A 178 13.41 -12.81 -9.95
N LEU A 179 13.50 -11.57 -9.48
CA LEU A 179 12.38 -10.96 -8.73
C LEU A 179 11.17 -10.72 -9.65
N ALA A 180 11.36 -10.19 -10.84
CA ALA A 180 10.29 -10.00 -11.80
C ALA A 180 9.60 -11.33 -12.14
N ALA A 181 10.36 -12.39 -12.38
CA ALA A 181 9.82 -13.72 -12.60
C ALA A 181 9.00 -14.24 -11.40
N ASN A 182 9.48 -14.02 -10.17
CA ASN A 182 8.77 -14.40 -8.95
C ASN A 182 7.45 -13.63 -8.78
N ILE A 183 7.45 -12.33 -9.07
CA ILE A 183 6.24 -11.48 -9.06
C ILE A 183 5.23 -11.98 -10.10
N VAL A 184 5.69 -12.26 -11.33
CA VAL A 184 4.82 -12.79 -12.40
C VAL A 184 4.25 -14.15 -12.03
N LEU A 185 5.06 -15.05 -11.47
CA LEU A 185 4.58 -16.36 -10.99
C LEU A 185 3.51 -16.20 -9.93
N LEU A 186 3.72 -15.33 -8.94
CA LEU A 186 2.74 -15.06 -7.87
C LEU A 186 1.44 -14.46 -8.46
N ASP A 187 1.54 -13.52 -9.39
CA ASP A 187 0.39 -12.95 -10.08
C ASP A 187 -0.41 -14.04 -10.81
N GLN A 188 0.26 -14.89 -11.61
CA GLN A 188 -0.39 -15.91 -12.41
C GLN A 188 -0.99 -17.06 -11.57
N LEU A 189 -0.28 -17.48 -10.52
CA LEU A 189 -0.67 -18.66 -9.73
C LEU A 189 -1.65 -18.33 -8.59
N VAL A 190 -1.61 -17.10 -8.04
CA VAL A 190 -2.42 -16.72 -6.88
C VAL A 190 -3.44 -15.64 -7.26
N PHE A 191 -3.00 -14.48 -7.74
CA PHE A 191 -3.91 -13.33 -7.87
C PHE A 191 -4.89 -13.49 -9.03
N ARG A 192 -4.46 -13.85 -10.21
CA ARG A 192 -5.37 -13.99 -11.37
C ARG A 192 -6.46 -15.03 -11.18
N PRO A 193 -6.18 -16.23 -10.65
CA PRO A 193 -7.23 -17.19 -10.32
C PRO A 193 -8.23 -16.66 -9.30
N LEU A 194 -7.75 -15.95 -8.26
CA LEU A 194 -8.60 -15.35 -7.23
C LEU A 194 -9.47 -14.23 -7.81
N VAL A 195 -8.90 -13.31 -8.59
CA VAL A 195 -9.65 -12.22 -9.26
C VAL A 195 -10.74 -12.79 -10.15
N ARG A 196 -10.44 -13.84 -10.94
CA ARG A 196 -11.46 -14.49 -11.76
C ARG A 196 -12.56 -15.17 -10.93
N TYR A 197 -12.17 -15.84 -9.84
CA TYR A 197 -13.15 -16.44 -8.95
C TYR A 197 -14.08 -15.40 -8.34
N THR A 198 -13.55 -14.24 -7.97
CA THR A 198 -14.30 -13.16 -7.31
C THR A 198 -15.05 -12.26 -8.28
N ALA A 199 -14.74 -12.28 -9.58
CA ALA A 199 -15.48 -11.55 -10.60
C ALA A 199 -16.98 -11.93 -10.62
N ARG A 200 -17.33 -13.16 -10.21
CA ARG A 200 -18.72 -13.62 -10.07
C ARG A 200 -19.49 -12.97 -8.91
N PHE A 201 -18.80 -12.30 -8.00
CA PHE A 201 -19.38 -11.63 -6.84
C PHE A 201 -19.49 -10.12 -7.01
N LYS A 202 -19.04 -9.58 -8.13
CA LYS A 202 -19.23 -8.16 -8.43
C LYS A 202 -20.71 -7.91 -8.66
N TYR A 203 -21.27 -7.03 -7.85
CA TYR A 203 -22.61 -6.49 -8.04
C TYR A 203 -22.47 -5.26 -8.95
N GLU A 204 -22.58 -5.46 -10.24
CA GLU A 204 -22.61 -4.38 -11.24
C GLU A 204 -23.95 -4.42 -11.95
N ASP A 205 -24.69 -3.31 -11.87
CA ASP A 205 -25.75 -3.02 -12.80
C ASP A 205 -25.12 -2.76 -14.18
N VAL A 206 -25.34 -3.72 -15.09
CA VAL A 206 -25.19 -3.64 -16.54
C VAL A 206 -23.80 -3.35 -17.14
N THR A 207 -23.33 -4.33 -17.93
CA THR A 207 -22.46 -4.23 -19.12
C THR A 207 -20.95 -4.04 -19.02
N ALA A 208 -20.31 -3.97 -17.90
CA ALA A 208 -18.85 -3.95 -17.80
C ALA A 208 -18.17 -5.35 -17.74
N ASN A 209 -18.87 -6.41 -18.07
CA ASN A 209 -18.35 -7.79 -18.12
C ASN A 209 -17.46 -8.00 -19.34
N ARG A 210 -16.43 -7.14 -19.54
CA ARG A 210 -15.40 -7.38 -20.56
C ARG A 210 -14.33 -8.28 -19.98
N ALA A 211 -14.43 -9.52 -20.40
CA ALA A 211 -13.63 -10.68 -20.09
C ALA A 211 -12.15 -10.38 -19.77
N LEU A 212 -11.79 -10.50 -18.51
CA LEU A 212 -10.43 -10.87 -18.11
C LEU A 212 -10.14 -12.22 -18.79
N GLY A 213 -9.10 -12.29 -19.61
CA GLY A 213 -8.72 -13.51 -20.31
C GLY A 213 -8.61 -14.70 -19.36
N ASN A 214 -8.94 -15.89 -19.84
CA ASN A 214 -8.90 -17.09 -19.02
C ASN A 214 -7.47 -17.41 -18.57
N PRO A 215 -7.11 -17.34 -17.29
CA PRO A 215 -5.80 -17.81 -16.84
C PRO A 215 -5.75 -19.32 -17.06
N TRP A 216 -4.75 -19.77 -17.80
CA TRP A 216 -4.56 -21.19 -18.13
C TRP A 216 -4.51 -22.08 -16.90
N PHE A 217 -3.90 -21.59 -15.82
CA PHE A 217 -3.75 -22.31 -14.56
C PHE A 217 -5.10 -22.52 -13.84
N TYR A 218 -6.00 -21.52 -13.86
CA TYR A 218 -7.33 -21.66 -13.26
C TYR A 218 -8.15 -22.76 -13.96
N ASN A 219 -8.10 -22.82 -15.27
CA ASN A 219 -8.81 -23.85 -16.03
C ASN A 219 -8.22 -25.25 -15.72
N SER A 220 -6.90 -25.36 -15.68
CA SER A 220 -6.23 -26.63 -15.35
C SER A 220 -6.53 -27.09 -13.91
N LEU A 221 -6.53 -26.17 -12.94
CA LEU A 221 -6.84 -26.49 -11.55
C LEU A 221 -8.32 -26.83 -11.35
N ALA A 222 -9.22 -26.10 -11.99
CA ALA A 222 -10.66 -26.31 -11.86
C ALA A 222 -11.11 -27.68 -12.40
N PHE A 223 -10.42 -28.21 -13.40
CA PHE A 223 -10.69 -29.53 -13.98
C PHE A 223 -9.86 -30.67 -13.37
N SER A 224 -8.94 -30.37 -12.43
CA SER A 224 -8.11 -31.38 -11.78
C SER A 224 -8.83 -32.04 -10.59
N HIS A 225 -8.51 -33.31 -10.31
CA HIS A 225 -8.95 -34.00 -9.12
C HIS A 225 -8.51 -33.30 -7.83
N VAL A 226 -7.37 -32.63 -7.85
CA VAL A 226 -6.83 -31.82 -6.75
C VAL A 226 -7.72 -30.61 -6.47
N GLY A 227 -8.17 -29.90 -7.51
CA GLY A 227 -9.09 -28.77 -7.37
C GLY A 227 -10.45 -29.19 -6.79
N ALA A 228 -10.97 -30.36 -7.19
CA ALA A 228 -12.20 -30.90 -6.65
C ALA A 228 -12.05 -31.36 -5.19
N ALA A 229 -10.93 -31.96 -4.81
CA ALA A 229 -10.62 -32.33 -3.43
C ALA A 229 -10.47 -31.09 -2.55
N LEU A 230 -9.69 -30.09 -2.99
CA LEU A 230 -9.51 -28.81 -2.31
C LEU A 230 -10.85 -28.09 -2.10
N GLY A 231 -11.71 -28.09 -3.12
CA GLY A 231 -13.05 -27.50 -3.02
C GLY A 231 -13.98 -28.21 -2.05
N ARG A 232 -13.81 -29.52 -1.81
CA ARG A 232 -14.57 -30.27 -0.79
C ARG A 232 -14.07 -29.95 0.63
N THR A 233 -12.76 -29.93 0.84
CA THR A 233 -12.17 -29.58 2.14
C THR A 233 -12.45 -28.12 2.53
N LEU A 234 -12.35 -27.19 1.59
CA LEU A 234 -12.69 -25.79 1.82
C LEU A 234 -14.16 -25.60 2.15
N ARG A 235 -15.09 -26.35 1.52
CA ARG A 235 -16.51 -26.33 1.88
C ARG A 235 -16.75 -26.87 3.28
N ALA A 236 -16.13 -27.99 3.66
CA ALA A 236 -16.26 -28.55 4.99
C ALA A 236 -15.72 -27.60 6.08
N LEU A 237 -14.58 -26.92 5.82
CA LEU A 237 -14.04 -25.89 6.70
C LEU A 237 -14.96 -24.67 6.77
N ALA A 238 -15.55 -24.26 5.64
CA ALA A 238 -16.50 -23.15 5.61
C ALA A 238 -17.76 -23.47 6.41
N ASP A 239 -18.27 -24.70 6.34
CA ASP A 239 -19.44 -25.15 7.15
C ASP A 239 -19.10 -25.18 8.64
N LEU A 240 -17.93 -25.64 9.01
CA LEU A 240 -17.45 -25.59 10.39
C LEU A 240 -17.41 -24.12 10.89
N TRP A 241 -16.82 -23.22 10.10
CA TRP A 241 -16.68 -21.81 10.40
C TRP A 241 -18.02 -21.08 10.47
N LEU A 242 -18.90 -21.32 9.50
CA LEU A 242 -20.19 -20.62 9.39
C LEU A 242 -21.24 -21.08 10.39
N PHE A 243 -21.24 -22.34 10.80
CA PHE A 243 -22.31 -22.91 11.61
C PHE A 243 -21.87 -23.34 13.00
N LYS A 244 -20.68 -23.92 13.19
CA LYS A 244 -20.26 -24.44 14.49
C LYS A 244 -19.59 -23.39 15.37
N LEU A 245 -18.71 -22.57 14.82
CA LEU A 245 -18.00 -21.52 15.57
C LEU A 245 -18.92 -20.44 16.18
N PRO A 246 -19.97 -19.95 15.50
CA PRO A 246 -20.88 -18.99 16.10
C PRO A 246 -21.63 -19.54 17.29
N ARG A 247 -22.00 -20.83 17.27
CA ARG A 247 -22.65 -21.45 18.42
C ARG A 247 -21.77 -21.44 19.66
N LEU A 248 -20.48 -21.71 19.48
CA LEU A 248 -19.48 -21.63 20.55
C LEU A 248 -19.31 -20.21 21.09
N TRP A 249 -19.22 -19.21 20.18
CA TRP A 249 -19.12 -17.79 20.52
C TRP A 249 -20.32 -17.31 21.37
N TYR A 250 -21.53 -17.66 20.98
CA TYR A 250 -22.75 -17.34 21.75
C TYR A 250 -22.84 -18.12 23.05
N ALA A 251 -22.44 -19.39 23.08
CA ALA A 251 -22.41 -20.22 24.28
C ALA A 251 -21.43 -19.70 25.33
N LEU A 252 -20.26 -19.17 24.90
CA LEU A 252 -19.25 -18.55 25.78
C LEU A 252 -19.63 -17.15 26.26
N GLY A 253 -20.74 -16.56 25.81
CA GLY A 253 -21.21 -15.25 26.23
C GLY A 253 -20.36 -14.08 25.80
N LEU A 254 -19.35 -14.27 24.95
CA LEU A 254 -18.41 -13.26 24.48
C LEU A 254 -19.10 -12.06 23.81
N HIS A 255 -20.27 -12.30 23.19
CA HIS A 255 -21.09 -11.24 22.60
C HIS A 255 -21.61 -10.20 23.63
N ARG A 256 -21.70 -10.58 24.94
CA ARG A 256 -22.12 -9.65 26.00
C ARG A 256 -21.04 -8.62 26.33
N LEU A 257 -19.77 -9.03 26.36
CA LEU A 257 -18.63 -8.15 26.58
C LEU A 257 -18.55 -7.05 25.53
N PHE A 258 -18.76 -7.40 24.26
CA PHE A 258 -18.74 -6.42 23.16
C PHE A 258 -19.94 -5.45 23.19
N ARG A 259 -21.11 -5.90 23.69
CA ARG A 259 -22.27 -4.99 23.87
C ARG A 259 -22.07 -3.98 24.98
N LEU A 260 -21.39 -4.34 26.07
CA LEU A 260 -21.05 -3.41 27.15
C LEU A 260 -20.07 -2.33 26.67
N ALA A 261 -19.07 -2.70 25.87
CA ALA A 261 -18.14 -1.75 25.26
C ALA A 261 -18.83 -0.79 24.26
N ALA A 262 -19.92 -1.22 23.61
CA ALA A 262 -20.64 -0.38 22.65
C ALA A 262 -21.55 0.69 23.27
N LYS A 263 -21.94 0.53 24.54
CA LYS A 263 -22.83 1.46 25.28
C LYS A 263 -22.07 2.60 25.99
N GLY A 264 -20.88 2.95 25.55
CA GLY A 264 -20.03 3.97 26.18
C GLY A 264 -20.72 5.33 26.31
N ASN A 265 -21.00 5.78 27.56
CA ASN A 265 -21.49 7.09 27.91
C ASN A 265 -20.52 8.20 27.46
N TRP A 266 -21.00 9.44 27.31
CA TRP A 266 -20.18 10.61 26.96
C TRP A 266 -18.98 10.81 27.91
N LEU A 267 -19.14 10.51 29.21
CA LEU A 267 -18.10 10.54 30.23
C LEU A 267 -16.94 9.59 29.88
N TRP A 268 -17.24 8.34 29.44
CA TRP A 268 -16.21 7.39 29.02
C TRP A 268 -15.46 7.86 27.78
N ARG A 269 -16.16 8.52 26.87
CA ARG A 269 -15.54 9.14 25.69
C ARG A 269 -14.59 10.28 26.07
N SER A 270 -15.02 11.17 26.98
CA SER A 270 -14.20 12.30 27.43
C SER A 270 -12.96 11.83 28.18
N LEU A 271 -13.10 10.83 29.06
CA LEU A 271 -11.96 10.20 29.75
C LEU A 271 -10.99 9.53 28.78
N TRP A 272 -11.51 8.89 27.74
CA TRP A 272 -10.67 8.29 26.68
C TRP A 272 -9.88 9.36 25.93
N TYR A 273 -10.54 10.42 25.45
CA TYR A 273 -9.83 11.52 24.77
C TYR A 273 -8.82 12.20 25.68
N LEU A 274 -9.17 12.44 26.93
CA LEU A 274 -8.24 12.97 27.92
C LEU A 274 -7.03 12.04 28.11
N GLY A 275 -7.27 10.74 28.26
CA GLY A 275 -6.22 9.73 28.36
C GLY A 275 -5.29 9.69 27.12
N VAL A 276 -5.86 9.78 25.93
CA VAL A 276 -5.09 9.86 24.67
C VAL A 276 -4.27 11.15 24.63
N VAL A 277 -4.87 12.29 24.96
CA VAL A 277 -4.14 13.59 25.00
C VAL A 277 -3.01 13.55 26.00
N LEU A 278 -3.27 13.08 27.23
CA LEU A 278 -2.22 12.93 28.25
C LEU A 278 -1.11 11.97 27.82
N ALA A 279 -1.46 10.85 27.21
CA ALA A 279 -0.49 9.92 26.67
C ALA A 279 0.36 10.55 25.53
N CYS A 280 -0.27 11.31 24.63
CA CYS A 280 0.44 12.05 23.58
C CYS A 280 1.36 13.13 24.14
N VAL A 281 0.90 13.89 25.14
CA VAL A 281 1.72 14.92 25.80
C VAL A 281 2.90 14.29 26.54
N TRP A 282 2.65 13.23 27.33
CA TRP A 282 3.69 12.50 28.03
C TRP A 282 4.73 11.87 27.07
N PHE A 283 4.24 11.23 26.01
CA PHE A 283 5.10 10.64 24.99
C PHE A 283 5.88 11.70 24.23
N GLY A 284 5.22 12.82 23.87
CA GLY A 284 5.87 13.96 23.22
C GLY A 284 6.96 14.59 24.12
N TYR A 285 6.71 14.72 25.43
CA TYR A 285 7.72 15.18 26.38
C TYR A 285 8.94 14.24 26.46
N ARG A 286 8.68 12.92 26.52
CA ARG A 286 9.74 11.90 26.53
C ARG A 286 10.54 11.89 25.23
N LEU A 287 9.88 12.02 24.07
CA LEU A 287 10.56 12.15 22.79
C LEU A 287 11.42 13.42 22.72
N TRP A 288 10.89 14.54 23.22
CA TRP A 288 11.64 15.81 23.28
C TRP A 288 12.93 15.70 24.11
N GLU A 289 12.87 14.99 25.23
CA GLU A 289 14.03 14.72 26.10
C GLU A 289 15.03 13.79 25.38
N TYR A 290 14.53 12.80 24.65
CA TYR A 290 15.32 11.78 23.95
C TYR A 290 15.96 12.29 22.65
N PHE A 291 15.34 13.27 21.98
CA PHE A 291 15.79 13.73 20.68
C PHE A 291 17.07 14.60 20.75
N PRO A 292 18.05 14.38 19.83
CA PRO A 292 19.27 15.18 19.76
C PRO A 292 19.00 16.58 19.21
N LYS A 293 19.07 17.59 20.08
CA LYS A 293 18.67 18.98 19.77
C LYS A 293 19.54 19.66 18.72
N GLN A 294 20.78 19.18 18.52
CA GLN A 294 21.72 19.71 17.55
C GLN A 294 21.22 19.71 16.10
N TYR A 295 20.31 18.79 15.74
CA TYR A 295 19.78 18.67 14.39
C TYR A 295 18.53 19.52 14.12
N PHE A 296 17.90 20.13 15.14
CA PHE A 296 16.66 20.87 14.95
C PHE A 296 16.79 22.07 13.99
N ALA A 297 17.96 22.71 13.94
CA ALA A 297 18.21 23.82 13.03
C ALA A 297 18.30 23.38 11.55
N MET A 298 18.73 22.15 11.29
CA MET A 298 18.92 21.62 9.94
C MET A 298 17.67 20.93 9.40
N LEU A 299 16.79 20.43 10.29
CA LEU A 299 15.59 19.71 9.91
C LEU A 299 14.70 20.43 8.90
N PRO A 300 14.38 21.74 9.06
CA PRO A 300 13.51 22.44 8.08
C PRO A 300 14.06 22.45 6.67
N GLU A 301 15.37 22.62 6.50
CA GLU A 301 16.05 22.59 5.21
C GLU A 301 15.95 21.19 4.58
N TRP A 302 16.28 20.15 5.33
CA TRP A 302 16.20 18.75 4.87
C TRP A 302 14.77 18.35 4.51
N MET A 303 13.80 18.76 5.33
CA MET A 303 12.38 18.54 5.05
C MET A 303 11.94 19.22 3.75
N LEU A 304 12.39 20.46 3.52
CA LEU A 304 12.07 21.21 2.31
C LEU A 304 12.65 20.55 1.06
N LEU A 305 13.94 20.15 1.09
CA LEU A 305 14.62 19.51 -0.04
C LEU A 305 13.98 18.18 -0.42
N THR A 306 13.70 17.32 0.55
CA THR A 306 13.00 16.05 0.30
C THR A 306 11.59 16.28 -0.23
N THR A 307 10.85 17.26 0.34
CA THR A 307 9.51 17.62 -0.14
C THR A 307 9.55 18.13 -1.58
N ALA A 308 10.52 18.95 -1.92
CA ALA A 308 10.68 19.48 -3.27
C ALA A 308 10.93 18.35 -4.29
N ARG A 309 11.78 17.36 -3.96
CA ARG A 309 12.02 16.18 -4.81
C ARG A 309 10.78 15.32 -4.96
N VAL A 310 10.09 15.03 -3.86
CA VAL A 310 8.84 14.27 -3.88
C VAL A 310 7.78 14.99 -4.72
N ALA A 311 7.59 16.29 -4.52
CA ALA A 311 6.65 17.09 -5.29
C ALA A 311 7.01 17.11 -6.78
N ALA A 312 8.29 17.30 -7.13
CA ALA A 312 8.77 17.25 -8.50
C ALA A 312 8.52 15.88 -9.16
N ALA A 313 8.83 14.79 -8.46
CA ALA A 313 8.58 13.42 -8.94
C ALA A 313 7.09 13.16 -9.19
N MET A 314 6.22 13.60 -8.28
CA MET A 314 4.77 13.45 -8.42
C MET A 314 4.21 14.30 -9.56
N LEU A 315 4.65 15.56 -9.69
CA LEU A 315 4.25 16.43 -10.80
C LEU A 315 4.69 15.87 -12.16
N LEU A 316 5.92 15.37 -12.26
CA LEU A 316 6.42 14.70 -13.47
C LEU A 316 5.62 13.42 -13.76
N SER A 317 5.31 12.63 -12.75
CA SER A 317 4.44 11.44 -12.91
C SER A 317 3.08 11.82 -13.49
N VAL A 318 2.44 12.87 -12.96
CA VAL A 318 1.15 13.35 -13.49
C VAL A 318 1.32 13.90 -14.91
N ALA A 319 2.34 14.72 -15.17
CA ALA A 319 2.54 15.35 -16.47
C ALA A 319 2.78 14.34 -17.60
N ILE A 320 3.53 13.27 -17.32
CA ILE A 320 3.90 12.24 -18.31
C ILE A 320 2.82 11.17 -18.41
N PHE A 321 2.37 10.64 -17.27
CA PHE A 321 1.51 9.45 -17.26
C PHE A 321 0.01 9.76 -17.38
N THR A 322 -0.42 11.00 -17.19
CA THR A 322 -1.81 11.38 -17.50
C THR A 322 -2.09 11.34 -19.00
N PRO A 323 -1.32 11.98 -19.89
CA PRO A 323 -1.53 11.84 -21.33
C PRO A 323 -1.42 10.40 -21.82
N LEU A 324 -0.45 9.64 -21.31
CA LEU A 324 -0.27 8.22 -21.65
C LEU A 324 -1.49 7.38 -21.22
N GLY A 325 -1.99 7.61 -20.01
CA GLY A 325 -3.17 6.91 -19.47
C GLY A 325 -4.45 7.24 -20.24
N VAL A 326 -4.61 8.50 -20.65
CA VAL A 326 -5.72 8.92 -21.53
C VAL A 326 -5.63 8.23 -22.89
N TRP A 327 -4.46 8.22 -23.51
CA TRP A 327 -4.26 7.55 -24.79
C TRP A 327 -4.58 6.04 -24.72
N ILE A 328 -4.14 5.34 -23.68
CA ILE A 328 -4.45 3.94 -23.44
C ILE A 328 -5.96 3.76 -23.15
N GLY A 329 -6.52 4.57 -22.25
CA GLY A 329 -7.90 4.46 -21.76
C GLY A 329 -8.97 4.68 -22.83
N LEU A 330 -8.71 5.54 -23.82
CA LEU A 330 -9.60 5.79 -24.95
C LEU A 330 -9.74 4.59 -25.88
N ASN A 331 -8.79 3.66 -25.87
CA ASN A 331 -8.83 2.50 -26.77
C ASN A 331 -8.99 1.19 -26.00
N PRO A 332 -10.17 0.53 -26.04
CA PRO A 332 -10.40 -0.73 -25.32
C PRO A 332 -9.44 -1.86 -25.67
N ARG A 333 -8.84 -1.85 -26.87
CA ARG A 333 -7.83 -2.84 -27.28
C ARG A 333 -6.51 -2.59 -26.55
N LEU A 334 -6.10 -1.33 -26.43
CA LEU A 334 -4.89 -0.96 -25.68
C LEU A 334 -5.06 -1.26 -24.20
N VAL A 335 -6.21 -0.96 -23.61
CA VAL A 335 -6.51 -1.29 -22.20
C VAL A 335 -6.32 -2.77 -21.93
N LYS A 336 -6.86 -3.66 -22.80
CA LYS A 336 -6.72 -5.12 -22.65
C LYS A 336 -5.27 -5.60 -22.67
N ILE A 337 -4.41 -4.95 -23.46
CA ILE A 337 -3.00 -5.33 -23.62
C ILE A 337 -2.16 -4.71 -22.49
N PHE A 338 -2.31 -3.40 -22.27
CA PHE A 338 -1.43 -2.66 -21.37
C PHE A 338 -1.80 -2.82 -19.89
N GLN A 339 -3.08 -2.98 -19.55
CA GLN A 339 -3.47 -3.10 -18.15
C GLN A 339 -2.80 -4.26 -17.41
N PRO A 340 -2.70 -5.50 -17.95
CA PRO A 340 -1.96 -6.58 -17.32
C PRO A 340 -0.44 -6.32 -17.23
N ILE A 341 0.13 -5.65 -18.25
CA ILE A 341 1.56 -5.31 -18.27
C ILE A 341 1.87 -4.27 -17.19
N ILE A 342 1.08 -3.18 -17.15
CA ILE A 342 1.21 -2.12 -16.15
C ILE A 342 1.07 -2.69 -14.74
N GLN A 343 0.14 -3.63 -14.55
CA GLN A 343 -0.07 -4.29 -13.26
C GLN A 343 1.16 -5.07 -12.79
N ILE A 344 1.81 -5.81 -13.70
CA ILE A 344 3.05 -6.52 -13.39
C ILE A 344 4.17 -5.53 -13.10
N LEU A 345 4.33 -4.49 -13.92
CA LEU A 345 5.34 -3.46 -13.71
C LEU A 345 5.12 -2.68 -12.42
N ALA A 346 3.86 -2.40 -12.06
CA ALA A 346 3.50 -1.76 -10.81
C ALA A 346 3.81 -2.61 -9.56
N ALA A 347 3.85 -3.93 -9.70
CA ALA A 347 4.19 -4.83 -8.61
C ALA A 347 5.71 -4.93 -8.37
N ILE A 348 6.54 -4.54 -9.36
CA ILE A 348 8.00 -4.52 -9.21
C ILE A 348 8.40 -3.34 -8.33
N PRO A 349 9.11 -3.57 -7.22
CA PRO A 349 9.51 -2.50 -6.32
C PRO A 349 10.56 -1.59 -6.98
N PRO A 350 10.43 -0.26 -6.85
CA PRO A 350 11.31 0.69 -7.53
C PRO A 350 12.77 0.59 -7.10
N ASN A 351 13.02 0.25 -5.83
CA ASN A 351 14.37 0.15 -5.27
C ASN A 351 15.27 -0.91 -5.93
N ILE A 352 14.69 -1.89 -6.62
CA ILE A 352 15.49 -2.87 -7.36
C ILE A 352 16.25 -2.25 -8.56
N PHE A 353 15.74 -1.13 -9.09
CA PHE A 353 16.39 -0.40 -10.18
C PHE A 353 17.42 0.62 -9.70
N TYR A 354 17.42 0.99 -8.40
CA TYR A 354 18.32 1.98 -7.84
C TYR A 354 19.80 1.63 -8.00
N PRO A 355 20.22 0.36 -7.87
CA PRO A 355 21.60 -0.05 -8.16
C PRO A 355 22.09 0.29 -9.57
N LEU A 356 21.24 0.14 -10.57
CA LEU A 356 21.59 0.48 -11.95
C LEU A 356 21.77 2.00 -12.14
N ILE A 357 20.91 2.78 -11.48
CA ILE A 357 21.00 4.24 -11.48
C ILE A 357 22.25 4.69 -10.71
N ALA A 358 22.57 4.02 -9.59
CA ALA A 358 23.80 4.28 -8.83
C ALA A 358 25.04 4.02 -9.67
N ALA A 359 25.09 2.91 -10.41
CA ALA A 359 26.18 2.63 -11.36
C ALA A 359 26.34 3.74 -12.39
N PHE A 360 25.23 4.18 -12.98
CA PHE A 360 25.24 5.29 -13.95
C PHE A 360 25.76 6.59 -13.33
N ILE A 361 25.27 6.97 -12.15
CA ILE A 361 25.68 8.16 -11.42
C ILE A 361 27.19 8.12 -11.12
N ALA A 362 27.68 6.97 -10.64
CA ALA A 362 29.08 6.77 -10.30
C ALA A 362 30.00 6.86 -11.54
N ILE A 363 29.60 6.24 -12.66
CA ILE A 363 30.40 6.23 -13.91
C ILE A 363 30.45 7.62 -14.55
N TYR A 364 29.32 8.35 -14.58
CA TYR A 364 29.21 9.63 -15.23
C TYR A 364 29.35 10.85 -14.30
N HIS A 365 29.70 10.63 -13.04
CA HIS A 365 29.88 11.66 -11.99
C HIS A 365 28.68 12.63 -11.89
N GLN A 366 27.47 12.08 -11.94
CA GLN A 366 26.25 12.86 -11.85
C GLN A 366 25.87 13.16 -10.39
N ASP A 367 25.04 14.19 -10.17
CA ASP A 367 24.53 14.52 -8.84
C ASP A 367 23.29 13.69 -8.50
N LEU A 368 23.36 12.93 -7.39
CA LEU A 368 22.25 12.14 -6.87
C LEU A 368 21.02 13.01 -6.53
N GLY A 369 21.21 14.28 -6.14
CA GLY A 369 20.10 15.16 -5.79
C GLY A 369 19.07 15.32 -6.91
N TRP A 370 19.51 15.36 -8.17
CA TRP A 370 18.65 15.40 -9.34
C TRP A 370 18.13 14.02 -9.74
N TRP A 371 18.97 12.99 -9.63
CA TRP A 371 18.59 11.62 -9.99
C TRP A 371 17.63 10.97 -8.98
N ALA A 372 17.57 11.46 -7.74
CA ALA A 372 16.56 11.05 -6.78
C ALA A 372 15.11 11.30 -7.28
N ILE A 373 14.90 12.36 -8.10
CA ILE A 373 13.57 12.67 -8.65
C ILE A 373 13.04 11.55 -9.55
N PRO A 374 13.72 11.10 -10.63
CA PRO A 374 13.25 9.97 -11.41
C PRO A 374 13.19 8.65 -10.63
N MET A 375 14.05 8.46 -9.62
CA MET A 375 13.98 7.28 -8.76
C MET A 375 12.70 7.24 -7.92
N ILE A 376 12.30 8.37 -7.34
CA ILE A 376 11.03 8.50 -6.63
C ILE A 376 9.86 8.33 -7.61
N MET A 377 9.98 8.85 -8.83
CA MET A 377 8.96 8.72 -9.89
C MET A 377 8.69 7.27 -10.24
N LEU A 378 9.69 6.38 -10.26
CA LEU A 378 9.50 4.94 -10.49
C LEU A 378 8.51 4.31 -9.50
N GLY A 379 8.44 4.83 -8.26
CA GLY A 379 7.51 4.37 -7.25
C GLY A 379 6.11 4.98 -7.33
N THR A 380 5.91 6.04 -8.11
CA THR A 380 4.64 6.80 -8.13
C THR A 380 3.87 6.67 -9.44
N GLN A 381 4.58 6.55 -10.56
CA GLN A 381 4.04 6.64 -11.91
C GLN A 381 2.91 5.63 -12.20
N TRP A 382 3.02 4.41 -11.67
CA TRP A 382 2.05 3.34 -11.93
C TRP A 382 0.70 3.61 -11.28
N TYR A 383 0.69 4.22 -10.09
CA TYR A 383 -0.55 4.59 -9.42
C TYR A 383 -1.32 5.65 -10.21
N VAL A 384 -0.61 6.66 -10.73
CA VAL A 384 -1.21 7.69 -11.58
C VAL A 384 -1.75 7.07 -12.87
N LEU A 385 -0.93 6.30 -13.58
CA LEU A 385 -1.30 5.66 -14.84
C LEU A 385 -2.53 4.77 -14.70
N PHE A 386 -2.56 3.93 -13.67
CA PHE A 386 -3.68 3.02 -13.39
C PHE A 386 -4.98 3.76 -13.16
N ASN A 387 -4.94 4.78 -12.29
CA ASN A 387 -6.14 5.56 -11.96
C ASN A 387 -6.64 6.37 -13.16
N VAL A 388 -5.73 6.92 -13.97
CA VAL A 388 -6.13 7.67 -15.19
C VAL A 388 -6.79 6.73 -16.21
N ILE A 389 -6.24 5.54 -16.46
CA ILE A 389 -6.87 4.55 -17.36
C ILE A 389 -8.26 4.18 -16.87
N ALA A 390 -8.41 3.93 -15.56
CA ALA A 390 -9.70 3.63 -14.95
C ALA A 390 -10.68 4.80 -15.10
N GLY A 391 -10.21 6.04 -14.85
CA GLY A 391 -11.01 7.25 -14.99
C GLY A 391 -11.53 7.46 -16.41
N VAL A 392 -10.67 7.32 -17.41
CA VAL A 392 -11.08 7.45 -18.83
C VAL A 392 -12.10 6.38 -19.20
N SER A 393 -11.89 5.15 -18.73
CA SER A 393 -12.81 4.04 -19.01
C SER A 393 -14.16 4.17 -18.30
N ALA A 394 -14.25 5.01 -17.28
CA ALA A 394 -15.47 5.26 -16.50
C ALA A 394 -16.27 6.48 -17.00
N ILE A 395 -15.79 7.25 -17.98
CA ILE A 395 -16.51 8.40 -18.52
C ILE A 395 -17.80 7.93 -19.20
N PRO A 396 -18.98 8.46 -18.80
CA PRO A 396 -20.25 8.16 -19.46
C PRO A 396 -20.23 8.56 -20.94
N THR A 397 -20.86 7.73 -21.80
CA THR A 397 -20.93 7.99 -23.25
C THR A 397 -21.61 9.31 -23.57
N GLN A 398 -22.62 9.70 -22.78
CA GLN A 398 -23.35 10.97 -22.95
C GLN A 398 -22.40 12.19 -22.86
N ILE A 399 -21.44 12.18 -21.95
CA ILE A 399 -20.45 13.27 -21.79
C ILE A 399 -19.51 13.31 -22.98
N THR A 400 -19.16 12.17 -23.53
CA THR A 400 -18.33 12.06 -24.75
C THR A 400 -19.07 12.65 -25.95
N GLU A 401 -20.35 12.29 -26.15
CA GLU A 401 -21.21 12.81 -27.22
C GLU A 401 -21.40 14.34 -27.13
N VAL A 402 -21.57 14.87 -25.90
CA VAL A 402 -21.61 16.32 -25.66
C VAL A 402 -20.33 17.00 -26.12
N SER A 403 -19.16 16.42 -25.75
CA SER A 403 -17.85 16.94 -26.18
C SER A 403 -17.71 17.01 -27.71
N GLU A 404 -18.19 15.98 -28.40
CA GLU A 404 -18.20 15.92 -29.88
C GLU A 404 -19.17 16.96 -30.50
N THR A 405 -20.35 17.09 -29.93
CA THR A 405 -21.36 18.06 -30.39
C THR A 405 -20.87 19.51 -30.27
N PHE A 406 -20.13 19.84 -29.18
CA PHE A 406 -19.50 21.15 -29.04
C PHE A 406 -18.21 21.31 -29.85
N GLY A 407 -17.81 20.31 -30.63
CA GLY A 407 -16.63 20.35 -31.49
C GLY A 407 -15.34 20.63 -30.72
N LEU A 408 -15.23 20.14 -29.47
CA LEU A 408 -14.03 20.35 -28.66
C LEU A 408 -12.84 19.60 -29.28
N ARG A 409 -11.74 20.34 -29.53
CA ARG A 409 -10.53 19.79 -30.15
C ARG A 409 -9.27 20.30 -29.47
N ARG A 410 -8.15 19.52 -29.54
CA ARG A 410 -6.82 19.88 -29.04
C ARG A 410 -6.86 20.37 -27.59
N PHE A 411 -6.32 21.55 -27.31
CA PHE A 411 -6.22 22.14 -25.97
C PHE A 411 -7.60 22.32 -25.28
N ARG A 412 -8.63 22.74 -26.05
CA ARG A 412 -10.00 22.89 -25.51
C ARG A 412 -10.59 21.56 -25.06
N TRP A 413 -10.33 20.47 -25.80
CA TRP A 413 -10.74 19.13 -25.44
C TRP A 413 -10.10 18.68 -24.11
N TRP A 414 -8.79 18.94 -23.94
CA TRP A 414 -8.12 18.65 -22.67
C TRP A 414 -8.69 19.48 -21.51
N ARG A 415 -8.81 20.81 -21.67
CA ARG A 415 -9.16 21.73 -20.58
C ARG A 415 -10.63 21.61 -20.14
N TYR A 416 -11.56 21.43 -21.06
CA TYR A 416 -12.99 21.53 -20.78
C TYR A 416 -13.71 20.17 -20.73
N TYR A 417 -13.10 19.10 -21.23
CA TYR A 417 -13.69 17.77 -21.22
C TYR A 417 -12.81 16.76 -20.46
N MET A 418 -11.64 16.39 -20.98
CA MET A 418 -10.87 15.24 -20.47
C MET A 418 -10.35 15.46 -19.05
N LEU A 419 -9.61 16.57 -18.79
CA LEU A 419 -9.06 16.82 -17.46
C LEU A 419 -10.13 16.96 -16.38
N PRO A 420 -11.23 17.71 -16.56
CA PRO A 420 -12.34 17.74 -15.61
C PRO A 420 -12.95 16.35 -15.38
N ALA A 421 -13.16 15.58 -16.45
CA ALA A 421 -13.79 14.26 -16.37
C ALA A 421 -12.94 13.26 -15.56
N ILE A 422 -11.62 13.27 -15.70
CA ILE A 422 -10.74 12.33 -15.01
C ILE A 422 -10.10 12.92 -13.74
N PHE A 423 -10.39 14.16 -13.39
CA PHE A 423 -9.76 14.85 -12.26
C PHE A 423 -9.88 14.08 -10.93
N PRO A 424 -11.03 13.53 -10.54
CA PRO A 424 -11.15 12.72 -9.32
C PRO A 424 -10.22 11.51 -9.32
N TYR A 425 -10.05 10.88 -10.48
CA TYR A 425 -9.16 9.72 -10.62
C TYR A 425 -7.68 10.11 -10.59
N ILE A 426 -7.30 11.26 -11.16
CA ILE A 426 -5.95 11.80 -11.02
C ILE A 426 -5.64 12.06 -9.55
N VAL A 427 -6.54 12.73 -8.82
CA VAL A 427 -6.36 13.01 -7.39
C VAL A 427 -6.23 11.72 -6.59
N THR A 428 -7.07 10.72 -6.84
CA THR A 428 -6.96 9.41 -6.19
C THR A 428 -5.62 8.74 -6.49
N GLY A 429 -5.17 8.80 -7.75
CA GLY A 429 -3.88 8.26 -8.18
C GLY A 429 -2.69 8.92 -7.47
N ILE A 430 -2.72 10.24 -7.32
CA ILE A 430 -1.69 11.01 -6.63
C ILE A 430 -1.67 10.68 -5.13
N ILE A 431 -2.83 10.64 -4.47
CA ILE A 431 -2.92 10.30 -3.05
C ILE A 431 -2.40 8.89 -2.79
N SER A 432 -2.78 7.93 -3.64
CA SER A 432 -2.28 6.55 -3.53
C SER A 432 -0.76 6.45 -3.76
N ALA A 433 -0.22 7.29 -4.64
CA ALA A 433 1.22 7.35 -4.92
C ALA A 433 2.02 8.00 -3.79
N ALA A 434 1.41 8.91 -3.02
CA ALA A 434 2.11 9.71 -2.01
C ALA A 434 2.81 8.85 -0.95
N GLY A 435 2.15 7.82 -0.43
CA GLY A 435 2.76 6.91 0.55
C GLY A 435 4.01 6.20 0.01
N GLY A 436 3.95 5.74 -1.25
CA GLY A 436 5.11 5.15 -1.95
C GLY A 436 6.23 6.16 -2.20
N ALA A 437 5.87 7.41 -2.53
CA ALA A 437 6.84 8.47 -2.80
C ALA A 437 7.75 8.79 -1.61
N TRP A 438 7.17 8.92 -0.41
CA TRP A 438 7.93 9.20 0.81
C TRP A 438 8.86 8.05 1.19
N ASN A 439 8.40 6.80 1.08
CA ASN A 439 9.25 5.62 1.29
C ASN A 439 10.38 5.54 0.26
N SER A 440 10.07 5.81 -1.01
CA SER A 440 11.05 5.82 -2.09
C SER A 440 12.08 6.93 -1.92
N ALA A 441 11.70 8.10 -1.36
CA ALA A 441 12.62 9.21 -1.12
C ALA A 441 13.75 8.84 -0.15
N ILE A 442 13.45 8.10 0.93
CA ILE A 442 14.47 7.66 1.89
C ILE A 442 15.52 6.80 1.18
N ALA A 443 15.08 5.83 0.36
CA ALA A 443 15.97 4.93 -0.35
C ALA A 443 16.66 5.59 -1.56
N ALA A 444 16.06 6.64 -2.15
CA ALA A 444 16.62 7.32 -3.32
C ALA A 444 17.64 8.41 -2.96
N GLU A 445 17.58 8.96 -1.76
CA GLU A 445 18.51 10.00 -1.31
C GLU A 445 19.87 9.47 -0.81
N VAL A 446 19.98 8.15 -0.57
CA VAL A 446 21.25 7.49 -0.22
C VAL A 446 21.34 6.14 -0.91
N ILE A 447 22.41 5.93 -1.63
CA ILE A 447 22.69 4.66 -2.30
C ILE A 447 24.16 4.32 -2.13
N GLN A 448 24.46 3.07 -1.80
CA GLN A 448 25.81 2.54 -1.79
C GLN A 448 26.17 1.98 -3.17
N TRP A 449 27.40 2.25 -3.62
CA TRP A 449 27.99 1.66 -4.80
C TRP A 449 29.42 1.24 -4.51
N GLY A 450 29.64 -0.04 -4.26
CA GLY A 450 30.90 -0.55 -3.75
C GLY A 450 31.24 0.06 -2.39
N SER A 451 32.42 0.66 -2.29
CA SER A 451 32.87 1.39 -1.09
C SER A 451 32.40 2.84 -1.03
N THR A 452 31.73 3.33 -2.07
CA THR A 452 31.31 4.74 -2.17
C THR A 452 29.85 4.88 -1.78
N THR A 453 29.54 5.79 -0.84
CA THR A 453 28.17 6.17 -0.51
C THR A 453 27.81 7.44 -1.26
N LEU A 454 26.86 7.34 -2.18
CA LEU A 454 26.26 8.48 -2.87
C LEU A 454 25.12 9.01 -1.99
N SER A 455 25.15 10.28 -1.63
CA SER A 455 24.12 10.90 -0.79
C SER A 455 23.69 12.25 -1.33
N ALA A 456 22.38 12.51 -1.28
CA ALA A 456 21.80 13.82 -1.56
C ALA A 456 21.33 14.45 -0.25
N THR A 457 21.61 15.74 -0.03
CA THR A 457 21.14 16.44 1.17
C THR A 457 19.61 16.38 1.29
N GLY A 458 19.09 15.82 2.38
CA GLY A 458 17.66 15.69 2.61
C GLY A 458 17.32 14.91 3.86
N LEU A 459 16.03 14.91 4.22
CA LEU A 459 15.51 14.20 5.39
C LEU A 459 15.62 12.68 5.20
N GLY A 460 15.38 12.16 3.99
CA GLY A 460 15.54 10.75 3.68
C GLY A 460 16.98 10.29 3.84
N ALA A 461 17.93 11.10 3.35
CA ALA A 461 19.37 10.83 3.52
C ALA A 461 19.76 10.83 5.01
N PHE A 462 19.29 11.79 5.77
CA PHE A 462 19.53 11.83 7.22
C PHE A 462 19.04 10.54 7.90
N ILE A 463 17.79 10.14 7.63
CA ILE A 463 17.22 8.90 8.19
C ILE A 463 18.07 7.68 7.83
N SER A 464 18.44 7.52 6.56
CA SER A 464 19.20 6.37 6.09
C SER A 464 20.58 6.32 6.76
N VAL A 465 21.35 7.42 6.69
CA VAL A 465 22.72 7.47 7.24
C VAL A 465 22.75 7.22 8.75
N VAL A 466 21.85 7.82 9.52
CA VAL A 466 21.84 7.63 10.98
C VAL A 466 21.33 6.24 11.38
N THR A 467 20.44 5.67 10.55
CA THR A 467 19.93 4.30 10.73
C THR A 467 21.05 3.28 10.50
N ASP A 468 21.79 3.42 9.40
CA ASP A 468 22.92 2.57 9.04
C ASP A 468 24.05 2.66 10.10
N ALA A 469 24.24 3.87 10.67
CA ALA A 469 25.20 4.08 11.78
C ALA A 469 24.69 3.57 13.15
N GLY A 470 23.48 3.01 13.23
CA GLY A 470 22.90 2.51 14.49
C GLY A 470 22.55 3.60 15.51
N LYS A 471 22.45 4.87 15.08
CA LYS A 471 22.12 6.02 15.94
C LYS A 471 20.61 6.12 16.14
N ASN A 472 20.09 5.37 17.09
CA ASN A 472 18.66 5.25 17.34
C ASN A 472 17.93 6.57 17.67
N PRO A 473 18.45 7.49 18.52
CA PRO A 473 17.78 8.76 18.80
C PRO A 473 17.64 9.67 17.57
N GLU A 474 18.69 9.74 16.74
CA GLU A 474 18.72 10.51 15.50
C GLU A 474 17.76 9.93 14.46
N SER A 475 17.77 8.60 14.32
CA SER A 475 16.85 7.89 13.43
C SER A 475 15.39 8.12 13.84
N ALA A 476 15.09 8.04 15.14
CA ALA A 476 13.75 8.33 15.68
C ALA A 476 13.32 9.78 15.41
N LEU A 477 14.24 10.75 15.55
CA LEU A 477 13.99 12.15 15.22
C LEU A 477 13.66 12.33 13.74
N GLY A 478 14.46 11.74 12.86
CA GLY A 478 14.23 11.79 11.41
C GLY A 478 12.88 11.17 11.02
N CYS A 479 12.55 10.01 11.58
CA CYS A 479 11.26 9.35 11.35
C CYS A 479 10.09 10.21 11.85
N ALA A 480 10.20 10.79 13.05
CA ALA A 480 9.18 11.68 13.60
C ALA A 480 8.98 12.93 12.72
N ALA A 481 10.07 13.54 12.24
CA ALA A 481 10.02 14.67 11.32
C ALA A 481 9.35 14.29 9.98
N MET A 482 9.67 13.11 9.42
CA MET A 482 9.02 12.61 8.21
C MET A 482 7.52 12.35 8.43
N CYS A 483 7.15 11.73 9.54
CA CYS A 483 5.74 11.52 9.89
C CYS A 483 4.98 12.84 10.02
N ALA A 484 5.58 13.85 10.68
CA ALA A 484 4.99 15.18 10.80
C ALA A 484 4.81 15.84 9.43
N LEU A 485 5.82 15.76 8.57
CA LEU A 485 5.80 16.28 7.20
C LEU A 485 4.69 15.64 6.37
N VAL A 486 4.59 14.31 6.39
CA VAL A 486 3.54 13.56 5.67
C VAL A 486 2.15 13.93 6.21
N ALA A 487 1.99 14.04 7.54
CA ALA A 487 0.73 14.47 8.13
C ALA A 487 0.32 15.90 7.70
N LEU A 488 1.28 16.83 7.63
CA LEU A 488 1.05 18.18 7.11
C LEU A 488 0.61 18.15 5.63
N CYS A 489 1.26 17.33 4.80
CA CYS A 489 0.86 17.15 3.40
C CYS A 489 -0.56 16.56 3.28
N ILE A 490 -0.93 15.60 4.13
CA ILE A 490 -2.29 15.04 4.15
C ILE A 490 -3.31 16.14 4.47
N ILE A 491 -3.07 16.93 5.50
CA ILE A 491 -4.03 17.95 5.98
C ILE A 491 -4.13 19.13 5.01
N PHE A 492 -3.00 19.65 4.53
CA PHE A 492 -2.98 20.90 3.77
C PHE A 492 -3.01 20.71 2.24
N VAL A 493 -2.65 19.54 1.73
CA VAL A 493 -2.62 19.27 0.28
C VAL A 493 -3.66 18.23 -0.11
N TRP A 494 -3.61 17.02 0.46
CA TRP A 494 -4.43 15.91 -0.02
C TRP A 494 -5.91 16.04 0.34
N GLN A 495 -6.23 16.40 1.58
CA GLN A 495 -7.63 16.57 2.00
C GLN A 495 -8.35 17.71 1.23
N PRO A 496 -7.75 18.91 1.03
CA PRO A 496 -8.37 19.93 0.19
C PRO A 496 -8.55 19.49 -1.28
N LEU A 497 -7.54 18.84 -1.87
CA LEU A 497 -7.62 18.33 -3.24
C LEU A 497 -8.74 17.29 -3.39
N TYR A 498 -8.85 16.37 -2.45
CA TYR A 498 -9.91 15.37 -2.43
C TYR A 498 -11.30 15.99 -2.31
N ARG A 499 -11.47 16.99 -1.42
CA ARG A 499 -12.75 17.74 -1.31
C ARG A 499 -13.11 18.46 -2.61
N ILE A 500 -12.14 19.08 -3.29
CA ILE A 500 -12.37 19.73 -4.59
C ILE A 500 -12.82 18.69 -5.62
N ALA A 501 -12.18 17.54 -5.67
CA ALA A 501 -12.52 16.44 -6.58
C ALA A 501 -13.95 15.94 -6.35
N GLU A 502 -14.35 15.71 -5.08
CA GLU A 502 -15.68 15.24 -4.73
C GLU A 502 -16.79 16.28 -4.95
N THR A 503 -16.52 17.57 -4.72
CA THR A 503 -17.58 18.59 -4.76
C THR A 503 -17.76 19.24 -6.12
N LYS A 504 -16.68 19.36 -6.94
CA LYS A 504 -16.74 20.09 -8.22
C LYS A 504 -16.75 19.19 -9.45
N PHE A 505 -16.27 17.94 -9.33
CA PHE A 505 -16.01 17.06 -10.47
C PHE A 505 -16.68 15.68 -10.34
N LYS A 506 -17.60 15.51 -9.40
CA LYS A 506 -18.40 14.30 -9.30
C LYS A 506 -19.57 14.39 -10.28
N TYR A 507 -19.78 13.33 -11.06
CA TYR A 507 -20.98 13.15 -11.87
C TYR A 507 -22.02 12.46 -11.00
N ASP A 508 -23.07 13.20 -10.62
CA ASP A 508 -24.28 12.62 -9.99
C ASP A 508 -25.28 12.22 -11.09
#